data_0a65561e1467b4840a6020f0c6eee685
#
_entry.id   0a65561e1467b4840a6020f0c6eee685
#
_cell.length_a   1.000
_cell.length_b   1.000
_cell.length_c   1.000
_cell.angle_alpha   90.00
_cell.angle_beta   90.00
_cell.angle_gamma   90.00
#
_symmetry.space_group_name_H-M   'P 1'
#
loop_
_entity.id
_entity.type
_entity.pdbx_description
1 polymer ?
#
loop_
_entity_poly.entity_id
_entity_poly.type
_entity_poly.pdbx_seq_one_letter_code
_entity_poly.pdbx_strand_id
1 'polypeptide(L)'
;DCHSTDLQRNYDAATDRYKTTFAEMNVACEACHGPGSNHVEWARNPTPGTAADPHHGLVMALDERKGAAWIPVPETGNARRSPSLAGHRTLAACAQCHARRAPLVAGMDHQRDLFDTHELSLLEAGRYFDDGQQREEVYNVGSFLQSRMHAAGVTCTDCHDPHSGKLRLAGNQVCSQCHAPA
;
A
#
# COMPACT_ATOMS: atom_id res chain seq x y z
N ASP A 1 -3.00 13.05 8.90
CA ASP A 1 -2.13 11.89 8.76
C ASP A 1 -1.71 11.66 7.30
N CYS A 2 -2.64 11.61 6.33
CA CYS A 2 -2.36 11.22 4.94
C CYS A 2 -1.45 12.19 4.15
N HIS A 3 -1.27 13.42 4.61
CA HIS A 3 -0.42 14.44 3.97
C HIS A 3 0.82 14.79 4.79
N SER A 4 1.25 13.88 5.67
CA SER A 4 2.44 14.04 6.51
C SER A 4 3.12 12.69 6.69
N THR A 5 4.44 12.68 6.71
CA THR A 5 5.24 11.49 7.01
C THR A 5 5.46 11.40 8.51
N ASP A 6 5.23 10.23 9.09
CA ASP A 6 5.42 9.89 10.50
C ASP A 6 4.79 10.92 11.47
N LEU A 7 3.49 11.15 11.32
CA LEU A 7 2.76 12.04 12.20
C LEU A 7 2.55 11.40 13.57
N GLN A 8 3.04 12.10 14.60
CA GLN A 8 2.87 11.76 16.01
C GLN A 8 1.91 12.73 16.67
N ARG A 9 0.79 12.26 17.17
CA ARG A 9 -0.24 13.12 17.79
C ARG A 9 0.24 13.69 19.14
N ASN A 10 1.02 12.92 19.90
CA ASN A 10 1.57 13.28 21.19
C ASN A 10 0.50 13.88 22.11
N TYR A 11 -0.60 13.13 22.29
CA TYR A 11 -1.66 13.53 23.20
C TYR A 11 -1.22 13.41 24.65
N ASP A 12 -1.38 14.48 25.42
CA ASP A 12 -1.15 14.52 26.87
C ASP A 12 -2.50 14.54 27.59
N ALA A 13 -2.83 13.42 28.22
CA ALA A 13 -4.09 13.26 28.94
C ALA A 13 -4.18 14.11 30.21
N ALA A 14 -3.05 14.51 30.80
CA ALA A 14 -3.06 15.34 32.00
C ALA A 14 -3.46 16.80 31.72
N THR A 15 -3.16 17.27 30.53
CA THR A 15 -3.45 18.64 30.10
C THR A 15 -4.57 18.72 29.06
N ASP A 16 -5.07 17.58 28.59
CA ASP A 16 -6.04 17.45 27.48
C ASP A 16 -5.58 18.20 26.21
N ARG A 17 -4.32 18.03 25.85
CA ARG A 17 -3.72 18.74 24.72
C ARG A 17 -2.90 17.83 23.81
N TYR A 18 -2.80 18.24 22.56
CA TYR A 18 -1.94 17.62 21.54
C TYR A 18 -0.67 18.47 21.34
N LYS A 19 0.48 17.79 21.19
CA LYS A 19 1.73 18.39 20.72
C LYS A 19 2.18 17.66 19.46
N THR A 20 1.37 17.75 18.42
CA THR A 20 1.57 17.03 17.16
C THR A 20 2.89 17.39 16.50
N THR A 21 3.65 16.38 16.13
CA THR A 21 4.90 16.47 15.36
C THR A 21 4.81 15.57 14.12
N PHE A 22 5.67 15.78 13.14
CA PHE A 22 5.80 14.97 11.93
C PHE A 22 7.23 15.08 11.40
N ALA A 23 7.69 14.06 10.65
CA ALA A 23 9.01 14.10 10.03
C ALA A 23 9.01 15.06 8.82
N GLU A 24 8.01 14.96 7.94
CA GLU A 24 7.83 15.87 6.80
C GLU A 24 6.37 16.22 6.56
N MET A 25 6.11 17.45 6.11
CA MET A 25 4.79 17.93 5.68
C MET A 25 4.50 17.45 4.25
N ASN A 26 4.56 16.15 4.03
CA ASN A 26 4.45 15.58 2.71
C ASN A 26 4.41 14.06 2.80
N VAL A 27 4.01 13.39 1.72
CA VAL A 27 4.19 11.96 1.55
C VAL A 27 5.60 11.74 1.00
N ALA A 28 6.58 11.64 1.90
CA ALA A 28 7.98 11.41 1.55
C ALA A 28 8.24 9.92 1.31
N CYS A 29 9.46 9.59 0.85
CA CYS A 29 9.88 8.21 0.60
C CYS A 29 9.65 7.30 1.81
N GLU A 30 9.95 7.81 3.00
CA GLU A 30 9.81 7.09 4.26
C GLU A 30 8.37 6.76 4.64
N ALA A 31 7.39 7.49 4.10
CA ALA A 31 5.97 7.16 4.33
C ALA A 31 5.57 5.78 3.77
N CYS A 32 6.27 5.31 2.74
CA CYS A 32 6.03 4.00 2.12
C CYS A 32 7.16 3.00 2.42
N HIS A 33 8.41 3.46 2.43
CA HIS A 33 9.58 2.59 2.51
C HIS A 33 10.16 2.46 3.93
N GLY A 34 9.63 3.19 4.90
CA GLY A 34 10.19 3.28 6.25
C GLY A 34 11.48 4.11 6.32
N PRO A 35 12.15 4.18 7.48
CA PRO A 35 13.34 4.97 7.68
C PRO A 35 14.44 4.70 6.66
N GLY A 36 14.91 5.76 5.97
CA GLY A 36 15.81 5.67 4.82
C GLY A 36 17.30 5.72 5.13
N SER A 37 17.72 5.82 6.39
CA SER A 37 19.14 5.99 6.76
C SER A 37 20.05 4.88 6.21
N ASN A 38 19.63 3.63 6.31
CA ASN A 38 20.39 2.49 5.78
C ASN A 38 20.45 2.50 4.25
N HIS A 39 19.39 2.96 3.58
CA HIS A 39 19.39 3.12 2.13
C HIS A 39 20.37 4.22 1.69
N VAL A 40 20.41 5.33 2.40
CA VAL A 40 21.36 6.42 2.13
C VAL A 40 22.80 5.95 2.34
N GLU A 41 23.06 5.16 3.37
CA GLU A 41 24.39 4.60 3.61
C GLU A 41 24.78 3.60 2.50
N TRP A 42 23.87 2.71 2.11
CA TRP A 42 24.05 1.80 0.98
C TRP A 42 24.36 2.57 -0.31
N ALA A 43 23.63 3.65 -0.59
CA ALA A 43 23.82 4.44 -1.80
C ALA A 43 25.16 5.21 -1.83
N ARG A 44 25.65 5.63 -0.66
CA ARG A 44 26.96 6.31 -0.52
C ARG A 44 28.15 5.36 -0.64
N ASN A 45 27.96 4.12 -0.17
CA ASN A 45 29.01 3.11 -0.12
C ASN A 45 28.57 1.84 -0.87
N PRO A 46 28.36 1.93 -2.20
CA PRO A 46 28.00 0.74 -2.96
C PRO A 46 29.19 -0.21 -2.97
N THR A 47 29.12 -1.31 -2.22
CA THR A 47 30.17 -2.33 -2.18
C THR A 47 29.94 -3.33 -3.31
N PRO A 48 30.77 -3.33 -4.37
CA PRO A 48 30.66 -4.34 -5.43
C PRO A 48 30.97 -5.72 -4.87
N GLY A 49 30.09 -6.70 -5.08
CA GLY A 49 30.37 -8.11 -4.85
C GLY A 49 30.07 -8.66 -3.47
N THR A 50 29.57 -7.89 -2.51
CA THR A 50 28.83 -8.46 -1.38
C THR A 50 27.50 -9.00 -1.91
N ALA A 51 26.98 -10.10 -1.32
CA ALA A 51 25.62 -10.55 -1.59
C ALA A 51 24.72 -9.33 -1.34
N ALA A 52 24.40 -8.63 -2.43
CA ALA A 52 23.82 -7.30 -2.36
C ALA A 52 22.49 -7.44 -1.61
N ASP A 53 22.31 -6.65 -0.58
CA ASP A 53 21.02 -6.51 0.06
C ASP A 53 19.99 -6.23 -1.06
N PRO A 54 19.09 -7.20 -1.34
CA PRO A 54 18.16 -7.09 -2.47
C PRO A 54 17.21 -5.91 -2.32
N HIS A 55 17.17 -5.32 -1.14
CA HIS A 55 16.32 -4.21 -0.77
C HIS A 55 17.07 -2.88 -0.68
N HIS A 56 18.37 -2.88 -0.99
CA HIS A 56 19.17 -1.65 -1.02
C HIS A 56 19.12 -0.84 0.29
N GLY A 57 19.08 -1.52 1.44
CA GLY A 57 18.95 -0.88 2.76
C GLY A 57 17.56 -0.35 3.11
N LEU A 58 16.56 -0.53 2.25
CA LEU A 58 15.18 -0.15 2.56
C LEU A 58 14.55 -1.10 3.56
N VAL A 59 13.81 -0.56 4.53
CA VAL A 59 13.02 -1.34 5.50
C VAL A 59 11.90 -2.08 4.80
N MET A 60 11.23 -1.40 3.85
CA MET A 60 10.16 -1.95 3.04
C MET A 60 10.55 -1.97 1.56
N ALA A 61 10.82 -3.15 1.05
CA ALA A 61 10.86 -3.39 -0.39
C ALA A 61 9.43 -3.69 -0.87
N LEU A 62 8.85 -2.74 -1.59
CA LEU A 62 7.51 -2.88 -2.17
C LEU A 62 7.62 -3.48 -3.59
N ASP A 63 8.22 -4.67 -3.66
CA ASP A 63 8.63 -5.32 -4.90
C ASP A 63 7.74 -6.52 -5.29
N GLU A 64 6.56 -6.65 -4.70
CA GLU A 64 5.62 -7.76 -4.92
C GLU A 64 5.24 -7.95 -6.41
N ARG A 65 5.37 -6.89 -7.21
CA ARG A 65 5.18 -6.95 -8.66
C ARG A 65 6.41 -7.47 -9.42
N LYS A 66 7.59 -7.44 -8.81
CA LYS A 66 8.84 -7.85 -9.46
C LYS A 66 8.82 -9.34 -9.82
N GLY A 67 9.02 -9.64 -11.09
CA GLY A 67 8.98 -11.03 -11.59
C GLY A 67 7.59 -11.64 -11.68
N ALA A 68 6.53 -10.92 -11.33
CA ALA A 68 5.16 -11.38 -11.53
C ALA A 68 4.70 -11.16 -12.98
N ALA A 69 3.97 -12.14 -13.50
CA ALA A 69 3.32 -12.09 -14.80
C ALA A 69 1.84 -12.47 -14.68
N TRP A 70 1.02 -11.87 -15.52
CA TRP A 70 -0.39 -12.21 -15.68
C TRP A 70 -0.53 -13.14 -16.90
N ILE A 71 -0.85 -14.40 -16.64
CA ILE A 71 -0.95 -15.44 -17.68
C ILE A 71 -2.41 -15.59 -18.07
N PRO A 72 -2.78 -15.33 -19.34
CA PRO A 72 -4.15 -15.47 -19.81
C PRO A 72 -4.71 -16.88 -19.56
N VAL A 73 -5.97 -16.93 -19.15
CA VAL A 73 -6.76 -18.16 -18.98
C VAL A 73 -7.96 -18.03 -19.91
N PRO A 74 -7.87 -18.57 -21.15
CA PRO A 74 -8.88 -18.35 -22.21
C PRO A 74 -10.30 -18.74 -21.78
N GLU A 75 -10.44 -19.79 -20.99
CA GLU A 75 -11.72 -20.32 -20.53
C GLU A 75 -12.51 -19.35 -19.65
N THR A 76 -11.83 -18.41 -19.02
CA THR A 76 -12.45 -17.43 -18.11
C THR A 76 -12.45 -16.01 -18.65
N GLY A 77 -11.70 -15.74 -19.73
CA GLY A 77 -11.45 -14.41 -20.25
C GLY A 77 -10.61 -13.53 -19.30
N ASN A 78 -10.02 -14.11 -18.27
CA ASN A 78 -9.18 -13.44 -17.28
C ASN A 78 -7.74 -13.92 -17.36
N ALA A 79 -6.86 -13.32 -16.56
CA ALA A 79 -5.51 -13.82 -16.37
C ALA A 79 -5.30 -14.31 -14.92
N ARG A 80 -4.33 -15.22 -14.76
CA ARG A 80 -3.86 -15.72 -13.48
C ARG A 80 -2.49 -15.16 -13.18
N ARG A 81 -2.29 -14.71 -11.96
CA ARG A 81 -0.97 -14.25 -11.50
C ARG A 81 0.01 -15.41 -11.32
N SER A 82 1.24 -15.22 -11.74
CA SER A 82 2.34 -16.17 -11.57
C SER A 82 3.65 -15.43 -11.25
N PRO A 83 4.36 -15.78 -10.17
CA PRO A 83 3.91 -16.64 -9.08
C PRO A 83 2.73 -16.03 -8.30
N SER A 84 2.06 -16.83 -7.48
CA SER A 84 1.03 -16.34 -6.56
C SER A 84 1.60 -15.27 -5.62
N LEU A 85 0.76 -14.33 -5.21
CA LEU A 85 1.16 -13.28 -4.28
C LEU A 85 1.54 -13.91 -2.92
N ALA A 86 2.73 -13.61 -2.45
CA ALA A 86 3.27 -14.18 -1.20
C ALA A 86 3.01 -13.31 0.03
N GLY A 87 2.54 -12.07 -0.17
CA GLY A 87 2.31 -11.12 0.93
C GLY A 87 1.46 -9.94 0.47
N HIS A 88 1.22 -9.01 1.39
CA HIS A 88 0.37 -7.84 1.17
C HIS A 88 1.05 -6.53 1.59
N ARG A 89 2.37 -6.45 1.46
CA ARG A 89 3.17 -5.28 1.89
C ARG A 89 2.79 -4.02 1.12
N THR A 90 2.62 -4.13 -0.19
CA THR A 90 2.16 -3.00 -1.03
C THR A 90 0.79 -2.51 -0.59
N LEU A 91 -0.14 -3.42 -0.34
CA LEU A 91 -1.46 -3.07 0.16
C LEU A 91 -1.37 -2.40 1.53
N ALA A 92 -0.59 -2.96 2.45
CA ALA A 92 -0.41 -2.40 3.79
C ALA A 92 0.16 -0.98 3.76
N ALA A 93 1.18 -0.72 2.93
CA ALA A 93 1.74 0.61 2.75
C ALA A 93 0.71 1.61 2.20
N CYS A 94 -0.03 1.23 1.15
CA CYS A 94 -1.05 2.10 0.56
C CYS A 94 -2.22 2.36 1.51
N ALA A 95 -2.63 1.35 2.26
CA ALA A 95 -3.78 1.41 3.17
C ALA A 95 -3.57 2.36 4.35
N GLN A 96 -2.34 2.67 4.71
CA GLN A 96 -2.04 3.68 5.73
C GLN A 96 -2.65 5.05 5.40
N CYS A 97 -2.89 5.34 4.13
CA CYS A 97 -3.52 6.58 3.66
C CYS A 97 -4.82 6.34 2.88
N HIS A 98 -4.90 5.27 2.09
CA HIS A 98 -6.01 4.99 1.18
C HIS A 98 -7.12 4.11 1.78
N ALA A 99 -7.18 3.99 3.11
CA ALA A 99 -8.27 3.33 3.84
C ALA A 99 -8.96 4.28 4.82
N ARG A 100 -10.25 4.09 5.04
CA ARG A 100 -10.93 4.62 6.22
C ARG A 100 -10.44 3.81 7.42
N ARG A 101 -9.71 4.44 8.32
CA ARG A 101 -9.00 3.75 9.39
C ARG A 101 -8.84 4.60 10.64
N ALA A 102 -8.59 3.95 11.77
CA ALA A 102 -8.12 4.57 12.99
C ALA A 102 -6.75 3.97 13.38
N PRO A 103 -5.73 4.76 13.74
CA PRO A 103 -4.48 4.21 14.24
C PRO A 103 -4.67 3.64 15.64
N LEU A 104 -4.20 2.41 15.85
CA LEU A 104 -4.16 1.74 17.16
C LEU A 104 -2.88 2.04 17.92
N VAL A 105 -1.82 2.35 17.20
CA VAL A 105 -0.51 2.75 17.75
C VAL A 105 -0.09 4.09 17.16
N ALA A 106 0.78 4.79 17.89
CA ALA A 106 1.34 6.05 17.39
C ALA A 106 2.45 5.79 16.37
N GLY A 107 2.55 6.67 15.37
CA GLY A 107 3.58 6.64 14.35
C GLY A 107 3.36 5.60 13.25
N MET A 108 4.34 5.51 12.35
CA MET A 108 4.34 4.57 11.24
C MET A 108 5.30 3.42 11.57
N ASP A 109 4.77 2.21 11.68
CA ASP A 109 5.57 1.01 11.86
C ASP A 109 5.37 0.08 10.65
N HIS A 110 6.31 0.15 9.71
CA HIS A 110 6.28 -0.61 8.47
C HIS A 110 6.65 -2.10 8.64
N GLN A 111 7.12 -2.53 9.80
CA GLN A 111 7.52 -3.92 10.05
C GLN A 111 6.37 -4.76 10.62
N ARG A 112 5.32 -4.11 11.12
CA ARG A 112 4.13 -4.77 11.66
C ARG A 112 3.05 -4.93 10.60
N ASP A 113 2.18 -5.90 10.80
CA ASP A 113 1.00 -6.05 9.96
C ASP A 113 0.08 -4.81 10.07
N LEU A 114 -0.59 -4.47 8.98
CA LEU A 114 -1.50 -3.34 8.95
C LEU A 114 -2.59 -3.43 10.02
N PHE A 115 -3.15 -4.61 10.24
CA PHE A 115 -4.20 -4.84 11.22
C PHE A 115 -3.71 -4.83 12.67
N ASP A 116 -2.40 -4.93 12.90
CA ASP A 116 -1.80 -4.73 14.23
C ASP A 116 -1.62 -3.24 14.57
N THR A 117 -1.63 -2.39 13.56
CA THR A 117 -1.33 -0.96 13.70
C THR A 117 -2.54 -0.07 13.44
N HIS A 118 -3.53 -0.57 12.69
CA HIS A 118 -4.72 0.18 12.30
C HIS A 118 -5.98 -0.67 12.38
N GLU A 119 -7.05 -0.08 12.89
CA GLU A 119 -8.41 -0.58 12.72
C GLU A 119 -8.96 -0.03 11.40
N LEU A 120 -9.29 -0.92 10.47
CA LEU A 120 -9.87 -0.57 9.18
C LEU A 120 -11.39 -0.68 9.23
N SER A 121 -12.05 0.36 8.71
CA SER A 121 -13.48 0.32 8.45
C SER A 121 -13.73 -0.52 7.19
N LEU A 122 -14.37 -1.67 7.37
CA LEU A 122 -14.79 -2.56 6.29
C LEU A 122 -16.29 -2.37 6.00
N LEU A 123 -17.05 -3.45 5.81
CA LEU A 123 -18.48 -3.41 5.53
C LEU A 123 -19.30 -2.98 6.75
N GLU A 124 -19.19 -1.75 7.15
CA GLU A 124 -19.95 -1.18 8.27
C GLU A 124 -21.25 -0.54 7.79
N ALA A 125 -22.33 -0.77 8.53
CA ALA A 125 -23.59 -0.08 8.32
C ALA A 125 -23.40 1.45 8.38
N GLY A 126 -23.96 2.16 7.40
CA GLY A 126 -23.84 3.61 7.27
C GLY A 126 -22.62 4.06 6.47
N ARG A 127 -21.59 3.22 6.29
CA ARG A 127 -20.42 3.52 5.44
C ARG A 127 -20.53 2.90 4.06
N TYR A 128 -21.20 1.77 3.96
CA TYR A 128 -21.47 1.06 2.72
C TYR A 128 -22.97 0.80 2.56
N PHE A 129 -23.41 0.67 1.32
CA PHE A 129 -24.71 0.11 0.99
C PHE A 129 -24.67 -1.41 1.15
N ASP A 130 -25.85 -2.04 1.22
CA ASP A 130 -25.97 -3.49 1.43
C ASP A 130 -25.36 -4.32 0.29
N ASP A 131 -25.19 -3.73 -0.90
CA ASP A 131 -24.54 -4.33 -2.06
C ASP A 131 -23.01 -4.13 -2.08
N GLY A 132 -22.43 -3.49 -1.05
CA GLY A 132 -21.00 -3.23 -0.91
C GLY A 132 -20.50 -1.97 -1.62
N GLN A 133 -21.38 -1.17 -2.24
CA GLN A 133 -21.00 0.12 -2.77
C GLN A 133 -20.71 1.13 -1.64
N GLN A 134 -19.79 2.04 -1.89
CA GLN A 134 -19.44 3.09 -0.94
C GLN A 134 -20.59 4.08 -0.78
N ARG A 135 -20.97 4.32 0.48
CA ARG A 135 -21.97 5.32 0.84
C ARG A 135 -21.33 6.59 1.39
N GLU A 136 -20.25 6.43 2.14
CA GLU A 136 -19.46 7.48 2.75
C GLU A 136 -18.04 7.51 2.16
N GLU A 137 -17.24 8.48 2.54
CA GLU A 137 -15.83 8.54 2.17
C GLU A 137 -15.02 7.47 2.91
N VAL A 138 -14.91 6.28 2.33
CA VAL A 138 -14.21 5.11 2.88
C VAL A 138 -12.91 4.79 2.15
N TYR A 139 -12.57 5.58 1.15
CA TYR A 139 -11.41 5.42 0.27
C TYR A 139 -11.44 4.08 -0.49
N ASN A 140 -10.31 3.67 -1.07
CA ASN A 140 -10.31 2.56 -2.04
C ASN A 140 -10.09 1.18 -1.42
N VAL A 141 -9.36 1.10 -0.29
CA VAL A 141 -8.85 -0.17 0.23
C VAL A 141 -9.98 -1.09 0.69
N GLY A 142 -10.98 -0.57 1.41
CA GLY A 142 -12.09 -1.40 1.88
C GLY A 142 -12.86 -2.09 0.74
N SER A 143 -13.15 -1.36 -0.34
CA SER A 143 -13.80 -1.92 -1.54
C SER A 143 -12.87 -2.87 -2.30
N PHE A 144 -11.57 -2.55 -2.37
CA PHE A 144 -10.59 -3.39 -3.06
C PHE A 144 -10.44 -4.74 -2.36
N LEU A 145 -10.39 -4.78 -1.03
CA LEU A 145 -10.31 -6.02 -0.23
C LEU A 145 -11.46 -6.99 -0.50
N GLN A 146 -12.64 -6.47 -0.86
CA GLN A 146 -13.83 -7.27 -1.18
C GLN A 146 -13.86 -7.73 -2.63
N SER A 147 -12.94 -7.25 -3.47
CA SER A 147 -12.96 -7.52 -4.90
C SER A 147 -12.39 -8.89 -5.27
N ARG A 148 -12.89 -9.46 -6.36
CA ARG A 148 -12.29 -10.66 -6.97
C ARG A 148 -10.86 -10.40 -7.46
N MET A 149 -10.52 -9.17 -7.79
CA MET A 149 -9.17 -8.79 -8.20
C MET A 149 -8.18 -8.96 -7.03
N HIS A 150 -8.54 -8.50 -5.82
CA HIS A 150 -7.72 -8.74 -4.63
C HIS A 150 -7.57 -10.25 -4.36
N ALA A 151 -8.65 -11.01 -4.41
CA ALA A 151 -8.63 -12.47 -4.22
C ALA A 151 -7.78 -13.19 -5.28
N ALA A 152 -7.65 -12.64 -6.49
CA ALA A 152 -6.78 -13.14 -7.55
C ALA A 152 -5.31 -12.71 -7.41
N GLY A 153 -4.97 -11.94 -6.37
CA GLY A 153 -3.61 -11.49 -6.11
C GLY A 153 -3.19 -10.22 -6.85
N VAL A 154 -4.15 -9.41 -7.33
CA VAL A 154 -3.86 -8.07 -7.86
C VAL A 154 -3.38 -7.18 -6.72
N THR A 155 -2.37 -6.38 -6.98
CA THR A 155 -1.87 -5.36 -6.07
C THR A 155 -2.13 -3.96 -6.62
N CYS A 156 -2.03 -2.94 -5.79
CA CYS A 156 -2.19 -1.55 -6.22
C CYS A 156 -1.20 -1.20 -7.35
N THR A 157 0.01 -1.74 -7.28
CA THR A 157 1.08 -1.48 -8.26
C THR A 157 0.92 -2.24 -9.57
N ASP A 158 -0.02 -3.15 -9.71
CA ASP A 158 -0.37 -3.72 -11.02
C ASP A 158 -1.05 -2.68 -11.92
N CYS A 159 -1.79 -1.75 -11.32
CA CYS A 159 -2.48 -0.68 -12.05
C CYS A 159 -1.76 0.67 -11.95
N HIS A 160 -1.19 1.00 -10.79
CA HIS A 160 -0.60 2.30 -10.50
C HIS A 160 0.93 2.25 -10.45
N ASP A 161 1.55 3.33 -10.92
CA ASP A 161 2.94 3.65 -10.60
C ASP A 161 2.96 4.61 -9.39
N PRO A 162 3.38 4.15 -8.21
CA PRO A 162 3.30 4.95 -6.99
C PRO A 162 4.21 6.17 -6.99
N HIS A 163 5.33 6.14 -7.72
CA HIS A 163 6.27 7.26 -7.78
C HIS A 163 5.78 8.41 -8.67
N SER A 164 4.98 8.12 -9.68
CA SER A 164 4.39 9.15 -10.54
C SER A 164 2.93 9.47 -10.22
N GLY A 165 2.26 8.63 -9.41
CA GLY A 165 0.82 8.71 -9.13
C GLY A 165 -0.08 8.44 -10.35
N LYS A 166 0.47 7.88 -11.43
CA LYS A 166 -0.24 7.63 -12.68
C LYS A 166 -0.61 6.15 -12.85
N LEU A 167 -1.54 5.88 -13.76
CA LEU A 167 -1.74 4.53 -14.26
C LEU A 167 -0.51 4.09 -15.07
N ARG A 168 -0.15 2.82 -14.95
CA ARG A 168 0.97 2.20 -15.70
C ARG A 168 0.70 2.15 -17.20
N LEU A 169 -0.54 1.98 -17.57
CA LEU A 169 -0.99 1.90 -18.97
C LEU A 169 -2.16 2.85 -19.18
N ALA A 170 -2.27 3.38 -20.39
CA ALA A 170 -3.29 4.35 -20.74
C ALA A 170 -4.68 3.70 -20.92
N GLY A 171 -5.71 4.35 -20.43
CA GLY A 171 -7.10 3.96 -20.64
C GLY A 171 -7.36 2.49 -20.30
N ASN A 172 -8.10 1.79 -21.14
CA ASN A 172 -8.47 0.39 -20.94
C ASN A 172 -7.30 -0.61 -21.06
N GLN A 173 -6.13 -0.18 -21.50
CA GLN A 173 -4.94 -1.04 -21.53
C GLN A 173 -4.56 -1.52 -20.12
N VAL A 174 -4.87 -0.77 -19.09
CA VAL A 174 -4.64 -1.20 -17.70
C VAL A 174 -5.53 -2.39 -17.33
N CYS A 175 -6.73 -2.48 -17.87
CA CYS A 175 -7.65 -3.61 -17.65
C CYS A 175 -7.26 -4.83 -18.52
N SER A 176 -6.85 -4.58 -19.75
CA SER A 176 -6.52 -5.65 -20.73
C SER A 176 -5.21 -6.40 -20.42
N GLN A 177 -4.46 -5.98 -19.38
CA GLN A 177 -3.39 -6.81 -18.83
C GLN A 177 -3.91 -8.16 -18.31
N CYS A 178 -5.14 -8.19 -17.80
CA CYS A 178 -5.74 -9.34 -17.13
C CYS A 178 -7.06 -9.79 -17.75
N HIS A 179 -7.75 -8.90 -18.45
CA HIS A 179 -9.06 -9.18 -19.03
C HIS A 179 -8.98 -9.20 -20.55
N ALA A 180 -9.47 -10.27 -21.17
CA ALA A 180 -9.63 -10.31 -22.62
C ALA A 180 -10.67 -9.27 -23.07
N PRO A 181 -10.49 -8.64 -24.24
CA PRO A 181 -11.55 -7.83 -24.84
C PRO A 181 -12.83 -8.66 -24.99
N ALA A 182 -13.97 -8.05 -24.69
CA ALA A 182 -15.28 -8.65 -24.91
C ALA A 182 -15.60 -8.74 -26.40
#